data_ade1870bdd4ec777b44bd29414f8a12f
#
_entry.id   ade1870bdd4ec777b44bd29414f8a12f
#
_cell.length_a   1.000
_cell.length_b   1.000
_cell.length_c   1.000
_cell.angle_alpha   90.00
_cell.angle_beta   90.00
_cell.angle_gamma   90.00
#
_symmetry.space_group_name_H-M   'P 1'
#
loop_
_entity.id
_entity.type
_entity.pdbx_description
1 polymer ?
#
loop_
_entity_poly.entity_id
_entity_poly.type
_entity_poly.pdbx_seq_one_letter_code
_entity_poly.pdbx_strand_id
1 'polypeptide(L)' 'MKQSYTVPVRLSEDLLRKLIYISEAEGRTPQAQFTLMLRNNIQYHERAKSRIPASELAKIDISTYVDAPTDKED' A
#
# COMPACT_ATOMS: atom_id res chain seq x y z
N MET A 1 7.37 17.62 -4.86
CA MET A 1 7.80 16.38 -4.75
C MET A 1 7.16 15.67 -3.67
N LYS A 2 6.77 14.46 -3.87
CA LYS A 2 6.12 13.69 -2.89
C LYS A 2 7.09 12.84 -2.15
N GLN A 3 6.89 12.66 -0.88
CA GLN A 3 7.70 11.76 -0.12
C GLN A 3 7.08 10.40 -0.15
N SER A 4 7.89 9.38 -0.20
CA SER A 4 7.45 8.01 -0.11
C SER A 4 7.79 7.49 1.26
N TYR A 5 6.99 6.57 1.75
CA TYR A 5 7.19 6.01 3.08
C TYR A 5 7.27 4.49 2.99
N THR A 6 8.10 3.92 3.84
CA THR A 6 8.24 2.48 3.89
C THR A 6 7.52 1.96 5.12
N VAL A 7 6.60 1.05 4.91
CA VAL A 7 5.87 0.42 5.99
C VAL A 7 6.26 -1.05 6.01
N PRO A 8 6.88 -1.52 7.07
CA PRO A 8 7.25 -2.93 7.11
C PRO A 8 6.00 -3.79 7.21
N VAL A 9 5.91 -4.78 6.34
CA VAL A 9 4.78 -5.67 6.31
C VAL A 9 5.27 -7.09 6.40
N ARG A 10 4.69 -7.86 7.33
CA ARG A 10 5.08 -9.23 7.51
C ARG A 10 4.10 -10.13 6.79
N LEU A 11 4.57 -10.94 5.88
CA LEU A 11 3.73 -11.83 5.12
C LEU A 11 4.15 -13.27 5.37
N SER A 12 3.18 -14.17 5.41
CA SER A 12 3.52 -15.58 5.46
C SER A 12 4.14 -15.98 4.13
N GLU A 13 4.85 -17.08 4.12
CA GLU A 13 5.47 -17.54 2.89
C GLU A 13 4.40 -17.81 1.83
N ASP A 14 3.28 -18.37 2.25
CA ASP A 14 2.21 -18.67 1.32
C ASP A 14 1.65 -17.42 0.65
N LEU A 15 1.40 -16.39 1.44
CA LEU A 15 0.90 -15.14 0.88
C LEU A 15 1.93 -14.49 -0.03
N LEU A 16 3.19 -14.55 0.34
CA LEU A 16 4.23 -13.97 -0.48
C LEU A 16 4.34 -14.71 -1.81
N ARG A 17 4.28 -16.03 -1.78
CA ARG A 17 4.36 -16.80 -3.01
C ARG A 17 3.18 -16.51 -3.92
N LYS A 18 2.00 -16.35 -3.36
CA LYS A 18 0.83 -16.02 -4.17
C LYS A 18 0.93 -14.63 -4.77
N LEU A 19 1.47 -13.68 -4.00
CA LEU A 19 1.68 -12.35 -4.52
C LEU A 19 2.64 -12.37 -5.69
N ILE A 20 3.72 -13.11 -5.57
CA ILE A 20 4.71 -13.22 -6.64
C ILE A 20 4.09 -13.89 -7.86
N TYR A 21 3.32 -14.94 -7.65
CA TYR A 21 2.68 -15.63 -8.75
C TYR A 21 1.76 -14.71 -9.54
N ILE A 22 0.93 -13.94 -8.83
CA ILE A 22 0.01 -13.04 -9.49
C ILE A 22 0.75 -11.92 -10.20
N SER A 23 1.80 -11.40 -9.58
CA SER A 23 2.53 -10.30 -10.19
C SER A 23 3.22 -10.75 -11.47
N GLU A 24 3.76 -11.96 -11.48
CA GLU A 24 4.40 -12.45 -12.69
C GLU A 24 3.36 -12.69 -13.78
N ALA A 25 2.21 -13.21 -13.41
CA ALA A 25 1.16 -13.45 -14.39
C ALA A 25 0.68 -12.17 -15.03
N GLU A 26 0.77 -11.05 -14.31
CA GLU A 26 0.32 -9.78 -14.82
C GLU A 26 1.43 -8.86 -15.29
N GLY A 27 2.65 -9.38 -15.29
CA GLY A 27 3.79 -8.61 -15.80
C GLY A 27 4.18 -7.45 -14.91
N ARG A 28 4.02 -7.58 -13.61
CA ARG A 28 4.39 -6.53 -12.68
C ARG A 28 5.38 -7.03 -11.67
N THR A 29 6.07 -6.12 -11.00
CA THR A 29 6.90 -6.51 -9.86
C THR A 29 5.98 -6.76 -8.69
N PRO A 30 6.40 -7.54 -7.70
CA PRO A 30 5.56 -7.76 -6.51
C PRO A 30 5.20 -6.47 -5.78
N GLN A 31 6.10 -5.49 -5.76
CA GLN A 31 5.81 -4.24 -5.10
C GLN A 31 4.73 -3.46 -5.84
N ALA A 32 4.82 -3.42 -7.17
CA ALA A 32 3.81 -2.74 -7.96
C ALA A 32 2.47 -3.42 -7.84
N GLN A 33 2.47 -4.77 -7.82
CA GLN A 33 1.24 -5.52 -7.68
C GLN A 33 0.61 -5.27 -6.32
N PHE A 34 1.43 -5.24 -5.28
CA PHE A 34 0.93 -5.00 -3.93
C PHE A 34 0.29 -3.62 -3.84
N THR A 35 0.94 -2.61 -4.40
CA THR A 35 0.40 -1.26 -4.39
C THR A 35 -0.91 -1.16 -5.15
N LEU A 36 -1.01 -1.85 -6.27
CA LEU A 36 -2.23 -1.85 -7.04
C LEU A 36 -3.37 -2.51 -6.26
N MET A 37 -3.09 -3.63 -5.61
CA MET A 37 -4.09 -4.33 -4.84
C MET A 37 -4.55 -3.48 -3.65
N LEU A 38 -3.62 -2.77 -3.03
CA LEU A 38 -3.96 -1.90 -1.91
C LEU A 38 -4.85 -0.76 -2.38
N ARG A 39 -4.50 -0.15 -3.51
CA ARG A 39 -5.29 0.93 -4.05
C ARG A 39 -6.71 0.48 -4.38
N ASN A 40 -6.83 -0.69 -5.00
CA ASN A 40 -8.13 -1.22 -5.36
C ASN A 40 -8.96 -1.53 -4.12
N ASN A 41 -8.33 -2.05 -3.09
CA ASN A 41 -9.04 -2.40 -1.87
C ASN A 41 -9.54 -1.14 -1.16
N ILE A 42 -8.75 -0.08 -1.17
CA ILE A 42 -9.16 1.17 -0.56
C ILE A 42 -10.34 1.77 -1.33
N GLN A 43 -10.28 1.72 -2.65
CA GLN A 43 -11.40 2.22 -3.45
C GLN A 43 -12.68 1.45 -3.18
N TYR A 44 -12.55 0.14 -3.01
CA TYR A 44 -13.70 -0.68 -2.70
C TYR A 44 -14.29 -0.26 -1.35
N HIS A 45 -13.42 -0.04 -0.37
CA HIS A 45 -13.88 0.36 0.97
C HIS A 45 -14.65 1.67 0.88
N GLU A 46 -14.14 2.63 0.12
CA GLU A 46 -14.78 3.92 0.02
C GLU A 46 -16.13 3.84 -0.69
N ARG A 47 -16.24 2.94 -1.65
CA ARG A 47 -17.51 2.80 -2.32
C ARG A 47 -18.52 2.02 -1.49
N ALA A 48 -18.07 0.96 -0.85
CA ALA A 48 -18.97 0.07 -0.13
C ALA A 48 -19.40 0.61 1.22
N LYS A 49 -18.53 1.37 1.87
CA LYS A 49 -18.85 1.86 3.19
C LYS A 49 -19.03 3.36 3.21
N SER A 50 -17.98 4.10 3.03
CA SER A 50 -18.13 5.55 2.94
C SER A 50 -16.81 6.13 2.56
N ARG A 51 -16.87 7.34 2.00
CA ARG A 51 -15.68 8.03 1.63
C ARG A 51 -14.92 8.39 2.88
N ILE A 52 -13.62 8.31 2.82
CA ILE A 52 -12.78 8.64 3.97
C ILE A 52 -12.57 10.15 3.99
N PRO A 53 -13.01 10.83 5.04
CA PRO A 53 -12.90 12.30 5.07
C PRO A 53 -11.46 12.76 5.21
N ALA A 54 -11.12 13.80 4.49
CA ALA A 54 -9.77 14.36 4.57
C ALA A 54 -9.44 14.82 5.98
N SER A 55 -10.44 15.31 6.72
CA SER A 55 -10.19 15.77 8.08
C SER A 55 -9.76 14.62 8.99
N GLU A 56 -10.27 13.43 8.76
CA GLU A 56 -9.86 12.29 9.57
C GLU A 56 -8.46 11.82 9.15
N LEU A 57 -8.16 11.88 7.88
CA LEU A 57 -6.83 11.49 7.43
C LEU A 57 -5.77 12.42 8.00
N ALA A 58 -6.08 13.68 8.13
CA ALA A 58 -5.12 14.64 8.64
C ALA A 58 -4.76 14.40 10.10
N LYS A 59 -5.60 13.68 10.83
CA LYS A 59 -5.34 13.41 12.23
C LYS A 59 -4.40 12.24 12.45
N ILE A 60 -4.12 11.48 11.42
CA ILE A 60 -3.33 10.28 11.57
C ILE A 60 -1.85 10.60 11.59
N ASP A 61 -1.18 10.09 12.62
CA ASP A 61 0.27 10.29 12.75
C ASP A 61 0.94 9.08 12.15
N ILE A 62 1.43 9.20 10.93
CA ILE A 62 2.01 8.06 10.25
C ILE A 62 3.39 7.70 10.79
N SER A 63 4.03 8.60 11.51
CA SER A 63 5.39 8.33 11.98
C SER A 63 5.45 7.13 12.91
N THR A 64 4.34 6.76 13.50
CA THR A 64 4.30 5.59 14.37
C THR A 64 4.41 4.29 13.59
N TYR A 65 4.04 4.31 12.33
CA TYR A 65 3.91 3.08 11.55
C TYR A 65 4.92 2.94 10.43
N VAL A 66 5.76 3.92 10.19
CA VAL A 66 6.68 3.85 9.05
C VAL A 66 8.10 4.04 9.48
N ASP A 67 9.02 3.65 8.63
CA ASP A 67 10.41 3.93 8.84
C ASP A 67 10.62 5.38 8.44
N ALA A 68 11.81 5.87 8.51
CA ALA A 68 12.07 7.24 8.14
C ALA A 68 11.60 7.50 6.71
N PRO A 69 11.07 8.67 6.42
CA PRO A 69 10.60 8.95 5.06
C PRO A 69 11.77 8.96 4.10
N THR A 70 11.52 8.56 2.86
CA THR A 70 12.54 8.55 1.89
C THR A 70 12.30 9.66 0.93
N ASP A 71 13.30 10.36 0.54
CA ASP A 71 13.21 11.39 -0.41
C ASP A 71 13.41 10.95 -1.77
N LYS A 72 13.59 9.66 -2.06
CA LYS A 72 13.80 9.22 -3.34
C LYS A 72 12.65 9.30 -4.13
N GLU A 73 12.76 9.75 -5.28
CA GLU A 73 11.70 9.75 -6.11
C GLU A 73 11.74 8.77 -6.98
N ASP A 74 10.88 8.18 -7.37
CA ASP A 74 11.01 7.12 -8.25
C ASP A 74 10.32 7.15 -9.37
#